data_002a9c89862dcc7620fa60e85381f64c
#
_entry.id   002a9c89862dcc7620fa60e85381f64c
#
_cell.length_a   1.000
_cell.length_b   1.000
_cell.length_c   1.000
_cell.angle_alpha   90.00
_cell.angle_beta   90.00
_cell.angle_gamma   90.00
#
_symmetry.space_group_name_H-M   'P 1'
#
loop_
_entity.id
_entity.type
_entity.pdbx_description
1 polymer ?
#
loop_
_entity_poly.entity_id
_entity_poly.type
_entity_poly.pdbx_seq_one_letter_code
_entity_poly.pdbx_strand_id
1 'polypeptide(L)'
;GPDDERKVPLYVTFQSSVFKSLTTDQTGNYFEIRVERIRPDGSVEALRVETGYLKILANNRFSPLFSYLGEEGGVSLWDTLVAWVEEGQVREVLVKARLRDPSTPFIGYQSPTSFNLAMSPAKAQTRQVRALYEALVRDFKIDYSNSPEVEGHLKVDYSLTTQVVKFPAQTLKERGGNCIELSILMASALRLVELDPLLVLFPTRGHAIVAWRIRERDRERFVPFDTNHFGHEFERA
;
A
#
# COMPACT_ATOMS: atom_id res chain seq x y z
N GLY A 1 -1.63 -12.86 40.17
CA GLY A 1 -0.98 -12.14 41.25
C GLY A 1 -1.16 -10.64 41.05
N PRO A 2 -0.93 -9.79 42.05
CA PRO A 2 -1.15 -8.34 41.96
C PRO A 2 -0.26 -7.60 40.94
N ASP A 3 0.68 -8.27 40.29
CA ASP A 3 1.65 -7.70 39.35
C ASP A 3 1.44 -8.18 37.91
N ASP A 4 0.24 -8.60 37.54
CA ASP A 4 -0.05 -9.03 36.18
C ASP A 4 -0.28 -7.80 35.27
N GLU A 5 0.81 -7.15 34.85
CA GLU A 5 0.76 -6.06 33.87
C GLU A 5 0.27 -6.59 32.52
N ARG A 6 -0.96 -6.28 32.18
CA ARG A 6 -1.50 -6.57 30.85
C ARG A 6 -1.29 -5.37 29.93
N LYS A 7 -0.50 -5.55 28.89
CA LYS A 7 -0.39 -4.58 27.80
C LYS A 7 -1.63 -4.68 26.93
N VAL A 8 -2.44 -3.63 26.89
CA VAL A 8 -3.61 -3.55 26.03
C VAL A 8 -3.27 -2.63 24.86
N PRO A 9 -3.21 -3.13 23.62
CA PRO A 9 -2.97 -2.27 22.47
C PRO A 9 -4.19 -1.38 22.23
N LEU A 10 -3.94 -0.09 22.09
CA LEU A 10 -4.96 0.89 21.73
C LEU A 10 -4.78 1.25 20.25
N TYR A 11 -5.83 1.08 19.46
CA TYR A 11 -5.84 1.47 18.06
C TYR A 11 -6.62 2.77 17.91
N VAL A 12 -5.93 3.81 17.45
CA VAL A 12 -6.58 5.07 17.12
C VAL A 12 -7.02 5.03 15.66
N THR A 13 -8.32 5.19 15.43
CA THR A 13 -8.87 5.28 14.08
C THR A 13 -9.31 6.70 13.80
N PHE A 14 -8.91 7.23 12.65
CA PHE A 14 -9.37 8.53 12.17
C PHE A 14 -10.54 8.36 11.22
N GLN A 15 -11.45 9.30 11.23
CA GLN A 15 -12.45 9.38 10.16
C GLN A 15 -11.73 9.61 8.82
N SER A 16 -12.20 8.99 7.75
CA SER A 16 -11.56 9.07 6.43
C SER A 16 -11.42 10.51 5.92
N SER A 17 -12.36 11.40 6.27
CA SER A 17 -12.30 12.83 5.95
C SER A 17 -11.12 13.53 6.64
N VAL A 18 -10.88 13.22 7.91
CA VAL A 18 -9.75 13.77 8.67
C VAL A 18 -8.44 13.25 8.08
N PHE A 19 -8.34 11.95 7.83
CA PHE A 19 -7.15 11.37 7.21
C PHE A 19 -6.82 12.01 5.86
N LYS A 20 -7.81 12.20 5.00
CA LYS A 20 -7.62 12.85 3.68
C LYS A 20 -7.17 14.31 3.79
N SER A 21 -7.49 15.01 4.85
CA SER A 21 -7.09 16.41 5.07
C SER A 21 -5.70 16.58 5.68
N LEU A 22 -5.06 15.49 6.16
CA LEU A 22 -3.73 15.53 6.76
C LEU A 22 -2.63 15.62 5.69
N THR A 23 -2.48 16.79 5.08
CA THR A 23 -1.49 17.03 4.02
C THR A 23 -0.10 17.41 4.55
N THR A 24 0.00 17.74 5.84
CA THR A 24 1.24 18.08 6.53
C THR A 24 1.30 17.39 7.88
N ASP A 25 2.52 17.12 8.35
CA ASP A 25 2.73 16.60 9.70
C ASP A 25 2.17 17.59 10.73
N GLN A 26 1.46 17.07 11.72
CA GLN A 26 0.96 17.84 12.84
C GLN A 26 1.72 17.43 14.10
N THR A 27 2.20 18.42 14.83
CA THR A 27 2.90 18.27 16.10
C THR A 27 2.14 18.93 17.23
N GLY A 28 2.40 18.49 18.45
CA GLY A 28 1.77 19.10 19.64
C GLY A 28 0.32 18.71 19.86
N ASN A 29 -0.15 17.65 19.20
CA ASN A 29 -1.50 17.14 19.45
C ASN A 29 -1.55 16.52 20.84
N TYR A 30 -2.38 17.10 21.70
CA TYR A 30 -2.61 16.61 23.05
C TYR A 30 -3.52 15.39 23.04
N PHE A 31 -3.18 14.39 23.84
CA PHE A 31 -4.06 13.25 24.10
C PHE A 31 -4.20 12.99 25.59
N GLU A 32 -5.32 12.43 25.96
CA GLU A 32 -5.61 11.91 27.29
C GLU A 32 -6.13 10.48 27.14
N ILE A 33 -5.50 9.55 27.85
CA ILE A 33 -5.96 8.17 27.99
C ILE A 33 -6.45 8.00 29.41
N ARG A 34 -7.74 7.70 29.57
CA ARG A 34 -8.37 7.48 30.85
C ARG A 34 -8.77 6.02 30.99
N VAL A 35 -8.22 5.35 31.98
CA VAL A 35 -8.62 4.00 32.35
C VAL A 35 -9.61 4.08 33.48
N GLU A 36 -10.81 3.54 33.28
CA GLU A 36 -11.91 3.61 34.22
C GLU A 36 -12.40 2.20 34.57
N ARG A 37 -12.79 2.03 35.84
CA ARG A 37 -13.52 0.86 36.29
C ARG A 37 -15.00 1.19 36.40
N ILE A 38 -15.82 0.40 35.76
CA ILE A 38 -17.27 0.44 35.94
C ILE A 38 -17.62 -0.54 37.04
N ARG A 39 -18.19 -0.07 38.15
CA ARG A 39 -18.62 -0.89 39.26
C ARG A 39 -19.99 -1.52 38.97
N PRO A 40 -20.39 -2.60 39.69
CA PRO A 40 -21.69 -3.23 39.51
C PRO A 40 -22.90 -2.32 39.73
N ASP A 41 -22.72 -1.25 40.50
CA ASP A 41 -23.76 -0.21 40.74
C ASP A 41 -23.82 0.85 39.62
N GLY A 42 -22.99 0.71 38.57
CA GLY A 42 -22.91 1.64 37.46
C GLY A 42 -22.02 2.86 37.72
N SER A 43 -21.45 2.99 38.92
CA SER A 43 -20.52 4.10 39.20
C SER A 43 -19.19 3.90 38.45
N VAL A 44 -18.58 5.01 38.04
CA VAL A 44 -17.30 5.03 37.29
C VAL A 44 -16.21 5.55 38.22
N GLU A 45 -15.13 4.79 38.32
CA GLU A 45 -13.94 5.15 39.06
C GLU A 45 -12.74 5.28 38.12
N ALA A 46 -12.14 6.45 38.04
CA ALA A 46 -10.91 6.65 37.29
C ALA A 46 -9.74 5.92 38.00
N LEU A 47 -9.14 4.94 37.33
CA LEU A 47 -7.98 4.19 37.85
C LEU A 47 -6.66 4.85 37.48
N ARG A 48 -6.57 5.36 36.23
CA ARG A 48 -5.37 5.99 35.71
C ARG A 48 -5.73 7.00 34.64
N VAL A 49 -5.01 8.11 34.64
CA VAL A 49 -5.10 9.12 33.57
C VAL A 49 -3.68 9.36 33.08
N GLU A 50 -3.45 9.13 31.81
CA GLU A 50 -2.19 9.41 31.13
C GLU A 50 -2.43 10.48 30.08
N THR A 51 -1.54 11.47 30.04
CA THR A 51 -1.60 12.57 29.09
C THR A 51 -0.27 12.72 28.38
N GLY A 52 -0.31 13.22 27.16
CA GLY A 52 0.91 13.47 26.41
C GLY A 52 0.65 14.16 25.09
N TYR A 53 1.70 14.26 24.32
CA TYR A 53 1.68 14.81 22.98
C TYR A 53 2.11 13.76 21.98
N LEU A 54 1.48 13.77 20.81
CA LEU A 54 1.85 12.90 19.71
C LEU A 54 2.05 13.68 18.42
N LYS A 55 2.90 13.16 17.57
CA LYS A 55 3.03 13.63 16.21
C LYS A 55 2.11 12.80 15.31
N ILE A 56 1.25 13.48 14.56
CA ILE A 56 0.44 12.85 13.52
C ILE A 56 1.14 13.10 12.19
N LEU A 57 1.50 12.04 11.49
CA LEU A 57 2.15 12.15 10.20
C LEU A 57 1.13 12.54 9.12
N ALA A 58 1.59 13.26 8.10
CA ALA A 58 0.81 13.52 6.91
C ALA A 58 0.38 12.20 6.26
N ASN A 59 -0.75 12.22 5.55
CA ASN A 59 -1.35 11.01 4.97
C ASN A 59 -0.49 10.33 3.88
N ASN A 60 0.49 11.06 3.33
CA ASN A 60 1.47 10.56 2.38
C ASN A 60 2.82 10.20 3.01
N ARG A 61 2.94 10.25 4.34
CA ARG A 61 4.15 9.84 5.05
C ARG A 61 4.00 8.45 5.62
N PHE A 62 4.92 7.60 5.24
CA PHE A 62 5.06 6.24 5.71
C PHE A 62 6.22 6.12 6.70
N SER A 63 5.98 5.50 7.84
CA SER A 63 7.02 5.13 8.80
C SER A 63 7.12 3.60 8.83
N PRO A 64 8.25 3.00 8.45
CA PRO A 64 8.37 1.54 8.40
C PRO A 64 8.44 0.90 9.78
N LEU A 65 8.85 1.68 10.79
CA LEU A 65 9.01 1.20 12.16
C LEU A 65 8.37 2.17 13.15
N PHE A 66 7.74 1.62 14.15
CA PHE A 66 7.29 2.35 15.32
C PHE A 66 8.05 1.81 16.53
N SER A 67 8.95 2.62 17.12
CA SER A 67 9.63 2.28 18.35
C SER A 67 8.96 2.94 19.55
N TYR A 68 8.71 2.17 20.60
CA TYR A 68 8.33 2.73 21.89
C TYR A 68 9.58 3.33 22.55
N LEU A 69 9.45 4.53 23.10
CA LEU A 69 10.53 5.16 23.87
C LEU A 69 10.99 4.21 24.98
N GLY A 70 12.23 3.71 24.87
CA GLY A 70 12.91 2.94 25.92
C GLY A 70 12.88 1.41 25.79
N GLU A 71 12.26 0.84 24.76
CA GLU A 71 12.33 -0.61 24.52
C GLU A 71 13.16 -0.93 23.27
N GLU A 72 14.08 -1.89 23.37
CA GLU A 72 14.71 -2.53 22.22
C GLU A 72 13.67 -3.38 21.50
N GLY A 73 13.11 -2.86 20.45
CA GLY A 73 12.14 -3.56 19.60
C GLY A 73 11.07 -2.63 19.07
N GLY A 74 11.09 -2.37 17.78
CA GLY A 74 10.05 -1.61 17.08
C GLY A 74 8.95 -2.52 16.53
N VAL A 75 7.74 -2.00 16.41
CA VAL A 75 6.68 -2.66 15.66
C VAL A 75 6.87 -2.35 14.17
N SER A 76 6.95 -3.40 13.36
CA SER A 76 6.99 -3.24 11.90
C SER A 76 5.65 -2.72 11.40
N LEU A 77 5.66 -1.66 10.61
CA LEU A 77 4.48 -1.06 10.00
C LEU A 77 4.42 -1.28 8.47
N TRP A 78 5.29 -2.12 7.92
CA TRP A 78 5.31 -2.39 6.48
C TRP A 78 3.96 -2.83 5.93
N ASP A 79 3.18 -3.57 6.69
CA ASP A 79 1.84 -4.03 6.29
C ASP A 79 0.87 -2.87 6.06
N THR A 80 1.12 -1.70 6.66
CA THR A 80 0.26 -0.54 6.49
C THR A 80 0.36 0.09 5.10
N LEU A 81 1.38 -0.24 4.30
CA LEU A 81 1.51 0.23 2.91
C LEU A 81 0.31 -0.17 2.03
N VAL A 82 -0.42 -1.21 2.40
CA VAL A 82 -1.66 -1.60 1.69
C VAL A 82 -2.72 -0.50 1.72
N ALA A 83 -2.66 0.42 2.69
CA ALA A 83 -3.58 1.56 2.77
C ALA A 83 -3.41 2.57 1.62
N TRP A 84 -2.26 2.58 0.94
CA TRP A 84 -2.03 3.40 -0.25
C TRP A 84 -2.56 2.76 -1.55
N VAL A 85 -2.93 1.48 -1.52
CA VAL A 85 -3.48 0.78 -2.68
C VAL A 85 -4.94 1.20 -2.86
N GLU A 86 -5.18 2.16 -3.74
CA GLU A 86 -6.50 2.75 -4.00
C GLU A 86 -6.92 2.60 -5.47
N GLU A 87 -7.78 1.64 -5.74
CA GLU A 87 -8.30 1.34 -7.09
C GLU A 87 -9.10 2.49 -7.69
N GLY A 88 -9.82 3.25 -6.85
CA GLY A 88 -10.62 4.39 -7.29
C GLY A 88 -9.81 5.48 -7.99
N GLN A 89 -8.53 5.61 -7.66
CA GLN A 89 -7.64 6.64 -8.20
C GLN A 89 -7.04 6.28 -9.57
N VAL A 90 -7.20 5.04 -10.03
CA VAL A 90 -6.56 4.53 -11.26
C VAL A 90 -7.57 4.08 -12.33
N ARG A 91 -8.85 4.46 -12.22
CA ARG A 91 -9.90 4.06 -13.15
C ARG A 91 -9.59 4.40 -14.61
N GLU A 92 -8.92 5.51 -14.84
CA GLU A 92 -8.52 5.93 -16.19
C GLU A 92 -7.54 4.95 -16.84
N VAL A 93 -6.72 4.25 -16.04
CA VAL A 93 -5.79 3.22 -16.54
C VAL A 93 -6.56 2.10 -17.22
N LEU A 94 -7.66 1.61 -16.61
CA LEU A 94 -8.51 0.59 -17.21
C LEU A 94 -9.17 1.07 -18.49
N VAL A 95 -9.62 2.33 -18.53
CA VAL A 95 -10.20 2.92 -19.75
C VAL A 95 -9.17 2.91 -20.87
N LYS A 96 -7.96 3.35 -20.63
CA LYS A 96 -6.87 3.34 -21.62
C LYS A 96 -6.47 1.93 -22.04
N ALA A 97 -6.37 1.00 -21.08
CA ALA A 97 -6.05 -0.41 -21.35
C ALA A 97 -7.10 -1.05 -22.29
N ARG A 98 -8.38 -0.81 -22.06
CA ARG A 98 -9.48 -1.28 -22.94
C ARG A 98 -9.44 -0.68 -24.33
N LEU A 99 -9.11 0.60 -24.44
CA LEU A 99 -8.99 1.26 -25.74
C LEU A 99 -7.78 0.74 -26.53
N ARG A 100 -6.70 0.40 -25.85
CA ARG A 100 -5.46 -0.10 -26.46
C ARG A 100 -5.57 -1.54 -26.93
N ASP A 101 -6.13 -2.41 -26.11
CA ASP A 101 -6.41 -3.81 -26.45
C ASP A 101 -7.87 -4.18 -26.15
N PRO A 102 -8.79 -3.85 -27.10
CA PRO A 102 -10.20 -4.20 -26.93
C PRO A 102 -10.47 -5.70 -26.85
N SER A 103 -9.50 -6.52 -27.25
CA SER A 103 -9.62 -7.98 -27.21
C SER A 103 -9.18 -8.59 -25.87
N THR A 104 -8.63 -7.79 -24.96
CA THR A 104 -8.29 -8.26 -23.62
C THR A 104 -9.55 -8.36 -22.76
N PRO A 105 -9.85 -9.54 -22.21
CA PRO A 105 -10.96 -9.71 -21.31
C PRO A 105 -10.57 -9.23 -19.92
N PHE A 106 -11.19 -8.17 -19.41
CA PHE A 106 -11.01 -7.70 -18.03
C PHE A 106 -12.07 -8.37 -17.15
N ILE A 107 -11.83 -9.60 -16.79
CA ILE A 107 -12.74 -10.53 -16.09
C ILE A 107 -12.18 -11.03 -14.75
N GLY A 108 -11.04 -10.48 -14.30
CA GLY A 108 -10.39 -10.92 -13.08
C GLY A 108 -10.05 -12.41 -13.10
N TYR A 109 -10.51 -13.13 -12.12
CA TYR A 109 -10.36 -14.59 -11.99
C TYR A 109 -11.51 -15.40 -12.59
N GLN A 110 -12.49 -14.77 -13.22
CA GLN A 110 -13.59 -15.49 -13.84
C GLN A 110 -13.08 -16.39 -14.97
N SER A 111 -13.76 -17.52 -15.19
CA SER A 111 -13.36 -18.47 -16.22
C SER A 111 -13.51 -17.85 -17.61
N PRO A 112 -12.48 -17.87 -18.47
CA PRO A 112 -12.58 -17.38 -19.84
C PRO A 112 -13.65 -18.11 -20.64
N THR A 113 -13.93 -19.38 -20.35
CA THR A 113 -14.96 -20.17 -21.03
C THR A 113 -16.36 -19.63 -20.81
N SER A 114 -16.62 -18.99 -19.65
CA SER A 114 -17.91 -18.32 -19.36
C SER A 114 -18.17 -17.12 -20.30
N PHE A 115 -17.14 -16.66 -21.00
CA PHE A 115 -17.19 -15.56 -21.98
C PHE A 115 -16.88 -16.04 -23.40
N ASN A 116 -16.99 -17.35 -23.66
CA ASN A 116 -16.67 -17.98 -24.96
C ASN A 116 -15.23 -17.69 -25.45
N LEU A 117 -14.28 -17.52 -24.52
CA LEU A 117 -12.88 -17.24 -24.86
C LEU A 117 -12.06 -18.54 -24.86
N ALA A 118 -11.40 -18.85 -25.99
CA ALA A 118 -10.56 -20.02 -26.16
C ALA A 118 -9.15 -19.78 -25.58
N MET A 119 -9.04 -19.54 -24.29
CA MET A 119 -7.76 -19.38 -23.60
C MET A 119 -7.81 -19.92 -22.17
N SER A 120 -6.61 -20.24 -21.62
CA SER A 120 -6.52 -20.65 -20.21
C SER A 120 -6.73 -19.47 -19.26
N PRO A 121 -7.17 -19.72 -18.00
CA PRO A 121 -7.27 -18.70 -16.97
C PRO A 121 -5.96 -17.92 -16.76
N ALA A 122 -4.83 -18.60 -16.70
CA ALA A 122 -3.52 -17.98 -16.55
C ALA A 122 -3.22 -17.01 -17.71
N LYS A 123 -3.52 -17.40 -18.96
CA LYS A 123 -3.34 -16.53 -20.12
C LYS A 123 -4.24 -15.30 -20.07
N ALA A 124 -5.49 -15.47 -19.65
CA ALA A 124 -6.42 -14.34 -19.51
C ALA A 124 -5.95 -13.36 -18.44
N GLN A 125 -5.51 -13.86 -17.29
CA GLN A 125 -4.98 -13.03 -16.20
C GLN A 125 -3.73 -12.27 -16.65
N THR A 126 -2.75 -12.95 -17.25
CA THR A 126 -1.52 -12.31 -17.75
C THR A 126 -1.82 -11.23 -18.81
N ARG A 127 -2.81 -11.44 -19.69
CA ARG A 127 -3.20 -10.42 -20.68
C ARG A 127 -3.76 -9.17 -20.01
N GLN A 128 -4.58 -9.31 -18.98
CA GLN A 128 -5.10 -8.17 -18.23
C GLN A 128 -3.96 -7.36 -17.61
N VAL A 129 -3.00 -8.04 -16.95
CA VAL A 129 -1.81 -7.40 -16.35
C VAL A 129 -1.01 -6.65 -17.41
N ARG A 130 -0.72 -7.30 -18.55
CA ARG A 130 -0.01 -6.67 -19.67
C ARG A 130 -0.73 -5.43 -20.19
N ALA A 131 -2.04 -5.51 -20.42
CA ALA A 131 -2.81 -4.37 -20.95
C ALA A 131 -2.80 -3.17 -19.99
N LEU A 132 -2.89 -3.41 -18.66
CA LEU A 132 -2.77 -2.36 -17.66
C LEU A 132 -1.35 -1.75 -17.66
N TYR A 133 -0.31 -2.58 -17.68
CA TYR A 133 1.06 -2.12 -17.75
C TYR A 133 1.32 -1.26 -19.01
N GLU A 134 0.91 -1.75 -20.19
CA GLU A 134 1.09 -1.01 -21.43
C GLU A 134 0.34 0.32 -21.44
N ALA A 135 -0.84 0.39 -20.81
CA ALA A 135 -1.54 1.65 -20.62
C ALA A 135 -0.72 2.61 -19.73
N LEU A 136 -0.19 2.13 -18.61
CA LEU A 136 0.65 2.94 -17.73
C LEU A 136 1.87 3.47 -18.45
N VAL A 137 2.62 2.61 -19.14
CA VAL A 137 3.87 3.00 -19.82
C VAL A 137 3.59 3.87 -21.06
N ARG A 138 2.63 3.48 -21.91
CA ARG A 138 2.45 4.11 -23.23
C ARG A 138 1.50 5.29 -23.24
N ASP A 139 0.43 5.25 -22.43
CA ASP A 139 -0.58 6.31 -22.40
C ASP A 139 -0.29 7.34 -21.32
N PHE A 140 0.05 6.87 -20.11
CA PHE A 140 0.39 7.74 -18.99
C PHE A 140 1.86 8.13 -18.95
N LYS A 141 2.73 7.46 -19.74
CA LYS A 141 4.18 7.72 -19.79
C LYS A 141 4.84 7.56 -18.42
N ILE A 142 4.39 6.55 -17.68
CA ILE A 142 4.97 6.24 -16.37
C ILE A 142 6.37 5.67 -16.59
N ASP A 143 7.31 6.21 -15.85
CA ASP A 143 8.71 5.78 -15.84
C ASP A 143 9.22 5.66 -14.40
N TYR A 144 10.26 4.86 -14.22
CA TYR A 144 10.94 4.78 -12.93
C TYR A 144 11.75 6.06 -12.67
N SER A 145 11.57 6.63 -11.50
CA SER A 145 12.34 7.78 -11.06
C SER A 145 12.73 7.64 -9.60
N ASN A 146 14.01 7.78 -9.30
CA ASN A 146 14.44 7.91 -7.92
C ASN A 146 13.88 9.21 -7.34
N SER A 147 13.26 9.13 -6.17
CA SER A 147 12.92 10.33 -5.43
C SER A 147 14.21 11.00 -4.97
N PRO A 148 14.43 12.32 -5.21
CA PRO A 148 15.63 13.02 -4.76
C PRO A 148 15.88 12.91 -3.25
N GLU A 149 14.84 12.67 -2.48
CA GLU A 149 14.91 12.47 -1.02
C GLU A 149 15.56 11.13 -0.62
N VAL A 150 15.69 10.17 -1.54
CA VAL A 150 16.28 8.84 -1.26
C VAL A 150 17.78 8.80 -1.54
N GLU A 151 18.30 9.64 -2.43
CA GLU A 151 19.74 9.64 -2.79
C GLU A 151 20.69 10.02 -1.66
N GLY A 152 20.23 10.72 -0.62
CA GLY A 152 21.06 11.17 0.52
C GLY A 152 21.07 10.26 1.74
N HIS A 153 20.18 9.26 1.84
CA HIS A 153 19.85 8.62 3.12
C HIS A 153 20.10 7.11 3.23
N LEU A 154 20.85 6.50 2.31
CA LEU A 154 21.18 5.06 2.34
C LEU A 154 22.06 4.60 3.53
N LYS A 155 22.37 5.48 4.46
CA LYS A 155 23.05 5.14 5.73
C LYS A 155 22.23 5.49 6.98
N VAL A 156 20.94 5.62 6.87
CA VAL A 156 20.10 6.08 7.97
C VAL A 156 19.58 4.90 8.77
N ASP A 157 19.72 5.04 10.06
CA ASP A 157 19.01 4.25 11.07
C ASP A 157 17.51 4.24 10.74
N TYR A 158 17.04 3.12 10.19
CA TYR A 158 15.64 2.93 9.75
C TYR A 158 14.62 3.14 10.87
N SER A 159 15.07 3.27 12.12
CA SER A 159 14.21 3.45 13.29
C SER A 159 13.55 4.84 13.37
N LEU A 160 14.03 5.83 12.61
CA LEU A 160 13.58 7.23 12.72
C LEU A 160 13.18 7.89 11.41
N THR A 161 13.25 7.19 10.27
CA THR A 161 12.98 7.81 8.98
C THR A 161 11.55 7.57 8.51
N THR A 162 10.85 8.65 8.25
CA THR A 162 9.61 8.62 7.49
C THR A 162 9.91 8.84 6.02
N GLN A 163 9.28 8.05 5.16
CA GLN A 163 9.35 8.22 3.71
C GLN A 163 8.05 8.88 3.21
N VAL A 164 8.18 9.84 2.30
CA VAL A 164 7.03 10.30 1.53
C VAL A 164 6.71 9.24 0.48
N VAL A 165 5.45 8.82 0.43
CA VAL A 165 4.94 7.84 -0.54
C VAL A 165 3.76 8.46 -1.27
N LYS A 166 3.88 8.62 -2.58
CA LYS A 166 2.82 9.19 -3.41
C LYS A 166 1.62 8.25 -3.52
N PHE A 167 0.44 8.82 -3.50
CA PHE A 167 -0.77 8.10 -3.87
C PHE A 167 -0.81 7.80 -5.38
N PRO A 168 -1.53 6.76 -5.81
CA PRO A 168 -1.60 6.38 -7.24
C PRO A 168 -1.97 7.53 -8.18
N ALA A 169 -2.95 8.38 -7.80
CA ALA A 169 -3.32 9.54 -8.62
C ALA A 169 -2.17 10.54 -8.78
N GLN A 170 -1.36 10.74 -7.74
CA GLN A 170 -0.21 11.64 -7.81
C GLN A 170 0.89 11.03 -8.68
N THR A 171 1.18 9.73 -8.52
CA THR A 171 2.14 9.01 -9.37
C THR A 171 1.75 9.08 -10.85
N LEU A 172 0.45 8.92 -11.18
CA LEU A 172 -0.07 9.10 -12.53
C LEU A 172 0.13 10.53 -13.05
N LYS A 173 -0.18 11.53 -12.23
CA LYS A 173 -0.06 12.94 -12.59
C LYS A 173 1.40 13.34 -12.85
N GLU A 174 2.32 12.87 -12.01
CA GLU A 174 3.75 13.17 -12.09
C GLU A 174 4.49 12.27 -13.07
N ARG A 175 3.82 11.25 -13.60
CA ARG A 175 4.35 10.31 -14.59
C ARG A 175 5.58 9.54 -14.15
N GLY A 176 5.70 9.28 -12.86
CA GLY A 176 6.83 8.53 -12.35
C GLY A 176 6.84 8.39 -10.84
N GLY A 177 7.65 7.46 -10.37
CA GLY A 177 7.80 7.16 -8.97
C GLY A 177 8.94 6.19 -8.68
N ASN A 178 9.24 6.00 -7.41
CA ASN A 178 10.18 4.99 -6.96
C ASN A 178 9.53 3.59 -6.92
N CYS A 179 10.31 2.57 -6.54
CA CYS A 179 9.84 1.19 -6.52
C CYS A 179 8.58 0.96 -5.66
N ILE A 180 8.45 1.63 -4.52
CA ILE A 180 7.27 1.51 -3.65
C ILE A 180 6.05 2.15 -4.32
N GLU A 181 6.19 3.37 -4.83
CA GLU A 181 5.11 4.15 -5.45
C GLU A 181 4.59 3.47 -6.72
N LEU A 182 5.49 2.94 -7.56
CA LEU A 182 5.12 2.21 -8.76
C LEU A 182 4.50 0.85 -8.45
N SER A 183 4.98 0.16 -7.40
CA SER A 183 4.37 -1.09 -6.94
C SER A 183 2.95 -0.87 -6.41
N ILE A 184 2.72 0.22 -5.67
CA ILE A 184 1.39 0.62 -5.19
C ILE A 184 0.48 1.00 -6.38
N LEU A 185 0.99 1.76 -7.35
CA LEU A 185 0.25 2.13 -8.56
C LEU A 185 -0.20 0.88 -9.33
N MET A 186 0.71 -0.06 -9.58
CA MET A 186 0.39 -1.30 -10.27
C MET A 186 -0.55 -2.19 -9.46
N ALA A 187 -0.35 -2.29 -8.15
CA ALA A 187 -1.26 -3.01 -7.26
C ALA A 187 -2.68 -2.44 -7.31
N SER A 188 -2.82 -1.11 -7.34
CA SER A 188 -4.12 -0.44 -7.47
C SER A 188 -4.79 -0.75 -8.81
N ALA A 189 -4.01 -0.80 -9.90
CA ALA A 189 -4.53 -1.17 -11.21
C ALA A 189 -4.95 -2.65 -11.29
N LEU A 190 -4.23 -3.55 -10.63
CA LEU A 190 -4.58 -4.97 -10.53
C LEU A 190 -5.89 -5.19 -9.76
N ARG A 191 -6.07 -4.51 -8.63
CA ARG A 191 -7.30 -4.57 -7.85
C ARG A 191 -8.51 -4.07 -8.62
N LEU A 192 -8.34 -3.06 -9.46
CA LEU A 192 -9.41 -2.50 -10.29
C LEU A 192 -10.03 -3.54 -11.25
N VAL A 193 -9.25 -4.57 -11.61
CA VAL A 193 -9.71 -5.69 -12.46
C VAL A 193 -9.88 -6.98 -11.66
N GLU A 194 -10.05 -6.88 -10.35
CA GLU A 194 -10.29 -8.01 -9.44
C GLU A 194 -9.18 -9.08 -9.44
N LEU A 195 -7.93 -8.66 -9.68
CA LEU A 195 -6.76 -9.50 -9.47
C LEU A 195 -6.14 -9.18 -8.11
N ASP A 196 -5.69 -10.21 -7.41
CA ASP A 196 -5.09 -10.07 -6.06
C ASP A 196 -3.60 -9.70 -6.17
N PRO A 197 -3.22 -8.44 -5.95
CA PRO A 197 -1.82 -8.05 -5.88
C PRO A 197 -1.21 -8.41 -4.52
N LEU A 198 0.10 -8.62 -4.54
CA LEU A 198 0.94 -8.75 -3.36
C LEU A 198 2.08 -7.72 -3.47
N LEU A 199 2.22 -6.86 -2.47
CA LEU A 199 3.41 -6.03 -2.32
C LEU A 199 4.51 -6.85 -1.66
N VAL A 200 5.64 -7.00 -2.33
CA VAL A 200 6.81 -7.73 -1.83
C VAL A 200 7.90 -6.72 -1.52
N LEU A 201 8.31 -6.67 -0.28
CA LEU A 201 9.27 -5.70 0.22
C LEU A 201 10.59 -6.39 0.55
N PHE A 202 11.68 -5.75 0.17
CA PHE A 202 13.05 -6.15 0.49
C PHE A 202 13.72 -5.05 1.33
N PRO A 203 13.41 -4.95 2.64
CA PRO A 203 13.86 -3.82 3.47
C PRO A 203 15.38 -3.67 3.48
N THR A 204 16.12 -4.77 3.54
CA THR A 204 17.60 -4.77 3.55
C THR A 204 18.21 -4.30 2.22
N ARG A 205 17.44 -4.31 1.13
CA ARG A 205 17.87 -3.85 -0.20
C ARG A 205 17.27 -2.51 -0.59
N GLY A 206 16.38 -1.95 0.24
CA GLY A 206 15.65 -0.72 -0.07
C GLY A 206 14.80 -0.85 -1.34
N HIS A 207 14.21 -2.03 -1.58
CA HIS A 207 13.49 -2.33 -2.82
C HIS A 207 12.10 -2.90 -2.55
N ALA A 208 11.18 -2.62 -3.47
CA ALA A 208 9.82 -3.14 -3.47
C ALA A 208 9.42 -3.57 -4.88
N ILE A 209 8.66 -4.65 -4.97
CA ILE A 209 8.05 -5.12 -6.21
C ILE A 209 6.59 -5.45 -5.95
N VAL A 210 5.82 -5.57 -7.01
CA VAL A 210 4.48 -6.13 -6.96
C VAL A 210 4.47 -7.52 -7.56
N ALA A 211 3.64 -8.41 -7.04
CA ALA A 211 3.35 -9.68 -7.66
C ALA A 211 1.84 -9.82 -7.82
N TRP A 212 1.40 -10.59 -8.79
CA TRP A 212 0.00 -10.96 -8.88
C TRP A 212 -0.17 -12.46 -8.77
N ARG A 213 -1.30 -12.86 -8.22
CA ARG A 213 -1.66 -14.26 -8.09
C ARG A 213 -2.22 -14.78 -9.42
N ILE A 214 -1.70 -15.91 -9.89
CA ILE A 214 -2.32 -16.69 -10.96
C ILE A 214 -3.06 -17.86 -10.32
N ARG A 215 -4.35 -17.96 -10.64
CA ARG A 215 -5.20 -19.08 -10.24
C ARG A 215 -5.53 -19.93 -11.45
N GLU A 216 -5.17 -21.20 -11.39
CA GLU A 216 -5.46 -22.17 -12.45
C GLU A 216 -5.86 -23.51 -11.83
N ARG A 217 -7.18 -23.80 -11.79
CA ARG A 217 -7.77 -24.97 -11.12
C ARG A 217 -7.31 -25.03 -9.64
N ASP A 218 -6.58 -26.09 -9.28
CA ASP A 218 -6.10 -26.35 -7.91
C ASP A 218 -4.69 -25.80 -7.67
N ARG A 219 -4.15 -24.99 -8.59
CA ARG A 219 -2.81 -24.42 -8.49
C ARG A 219 -2.88 -22.91 -8.41
N GLU A 220 -2.16 -22.40 -7.43
CA GLU A 220 -1.91 -20.97 -7.30
C GLU A 220 -0.40 -20.71 -7.38
N ARG A 221 -0.03 -19.63 -8.02
CA ARG A 221 1.35 -19.13 -8.04
C ARG A 221 1.36 -17.63 -8.10
N PHE A 222 2.40 -17.02 -7.55
CA PHE A 222 2.64 -15.60 -7.69
C PHE A 222 3.64 -15.36 -8.81
N VAL A 223 3.35 -14.36 -9.63
CA VAL A 223 4.26 -13.89 -10.67
C VAL A 223 4.78 -12.53 -10.22
N PRO A 224 6.10 -12.43 -9.95
CA PRO A 224 6.70 -11.16 -9.57
C PRO A 224 6.76 -10.22 -10.77
N PHE A 225 6.72 -8.94 -10.48
CA PHE A 225 6.82 -7.87 -11.44
C PHE A 225 7.69 -6.76 -10.85
N ASP A 226 8.86 -6.53 -11.44
CA ASP A 226 9.78 -5.51 -10.97
C ASP A 226 9.49 -4.17 -11.63
N THR A 227 8.96 -3.26 -10.83
CA THR A 227 8.57 -1.93 -11.28
C THR A 227 9.73 -1.01 -11.65
N ASN A 228 10.99 -1.38 -11.35
CA ASN A 228 12.16 -0.66 -11.85
C ASN A 228 12.29 -0.73 -13.38
N HIS A 229 11.58 -1.67 -14.01
CA HIS A 229 11.55 -1.81 -15.46
C HIS A 229 10.39 -1.07 -16.14
N PHE A 230 9.68 -0.21 -15.41
CA PHE A 230 8.72 0.69 -16.06
C PHE A 230 9.42 1.51 -17.16
N GLY A 231 8.73 1.68 -18.29
CA GLY A 231 9.33 2.28 -19.48
C GLY A 231 9.89 1.25 -20.50
N HIS A 232 10.12 0.00 -20.07
CA HIS A 232 10.57 -1.09 -20.94
C HIS A 232 9.41 -1.96 -21.45
N GLU A 233 9.72 -3.02 -22.17
CA GLU A 233 8.73 -4.01 -22.57
C GLU A 233 8.26 -4.86 -21.40
N PHE A 234 6.99 -5.30 -21.42
CA PHE A 234 6.36 -6.06 -20.35
C PHE A 234 7.14 -7.33 -19.96
N GLU A 235 7.78 -7.99 -20.93
CA GLU A 235 8.54 -9.20 -20.72
C GLU A 235 9.84 -9.00 -19.90
N ARG A 236 10.23 -7.74 -19.70
CA ARG A 236 11.41 -7.40 -18.88
C ARG A 236 11.05 -6.97 -17.46
N ALA A 237 9.80 -6.65 -17.23
CA ALA A 237 9.31 -6.27 -15.92
C ALA A 237 8.79 -7.50 -15.15
#